data_6b5df3c6fa104495a08bcf1a0edff7ea
#
_entry.id   6b5df3c6fa104495a08bcf1a0edff7ea
#
_cell.length_a   1.000
_cell.length_b   1.000
_cell.length_c   1.000
_cell.angle_alpha   90.00
_cell.angle_beta   90.00
_cell.angle_gamma   90.00
#
_symmetry.space_group_name_H-M   'P 1'
#
loop_
_entity.id
_entity.type
_entity.pdbx_description
1 polymer ?
#
loop_
_entity_poly.entity_id
_entity_poly.type
_entity_poly.pdbx_seq_one_letter_code
_entity_poly.pdbx_strand_id
1 'polypeptide(L)'
;DYAGGVGLAAVQIGTLLNVLVINIPVENPDNSEEEIQLKENLIEAINPKITHKDGEIVFTEGCLSIPNIHEDVTRAMNITVEYYNRNGKLCTTEANEFLAVAWQHEMEHLSGHVFIDNLSFMKRKKFEKDWKKKLKESKRNRDL
;
A
#
# COMPACT_ATOMS: atom_id res chain seq x y z
N ASP A 1 -4.21 -0.33 15.64
CA ASP A 1 -5.48 -0.92 15.25
C ASP A 1 -5.44 -1.31 13.77
N TYR A 2 -5.64 -2.58 13.50
CA TYR A 2 -5.47 -3.11 12.16
C TYR A 2 -6.76 -2.98 11.34
N ALA A 3 -6.79 -2.02 10.42
CA ALA A 3 -7.93 -1.76 9.55
C ALA A 3 -7.89 -2.54 8.23
N GLY A 4 -7.30 -3.74 8.22
CA GLY A 4 -7.10 -4.57 7.04
C GLY A 4 -5.92 -4.16 6.16
N GLY A 5 -5.12 -3.17 6.56
CA GLY A 5 -3.94 -2.73 5.86
C GLY A 5 -2.67 -3.48 6.27
N VAL A 6 -1.73 -3.66 5.36
CA VAL A 6 -0.43 -4.29 5.62
C VAL A 6 0.71 -3.28 5.69
N GLY A 7 0.44 -2.02 5.36
CA GLY A 7 1.43 -0.95 5.38
C GLY A 7 0.81 0.42 5.57
N LEU A 8 1.63 1.37 5.92
CA LEU A 8 1.26 2.76 6.10
C LEU A 8 2.44 3.66 5.73
N ALA A 9 2.20 4.66 4.91
CA ALA A 9 3.17 5.73 4.62
C ALA A 9 2.86 6.95 5.47
N ALA A 10 3.89 7.69 5.88
CA ALA A 10 3.73 8.87 6.74
C ALA A 10 2.79 9.92 6.15
N VAL A 11 2.77 10.08 4.83
CA VAL A 11 1.87 11.01 4.13
C VAL A 11 0.39 10.68 4.33
N GLN A 12 0.03 9.43 4.58
CA GLN A 12 -1.36 9.00 4.82
C GLN A 12 -1.92 9.52 6.15
N ILE A 13 -1.06 9.88 7.07
CA ILE A 13 -1.43 10.48 8.36
C ILE A 13 -1.11 11.99 8.43
N GLY A 14 -0.96 12.62 7.27
CA GLY A 14 -0.73 14.06 7.16
C GLY A 14 0.70 14.53 7.41
N THR A 15 1.67 13.60 7.44
CA THR A 15 3.08 13.91 7.67
C THR A 15 3.88 13.79 6.37
N LEU A 16 4.64 14.84 6.01
CA LEU A 16 5.44 14.87 4.78
C LEU A 16 6.84 14.25 4.93
N LEU A 17 7.03 13.36 5.88
CA LEU A 17 8.27 12.61 6.06
C LEU A 17 8.34 11.42 5.11
N ASN A 18 9.54 11.16 4.59
CA ASN A 18 9.79 10.03 3.70
C ASN A 18 10.01 8.73 4.50
N VAL A 19 8.96 8.31 5.19
CA VAL A 19 8.94 7.15 6.10
C VAL A 19 7.72 6.30 5.80
N LEU A 20 7.90 4.99 5.78
CA LEU A 20 6.80 4.03 5.70
C LEU A 20 7.03 2.85 6.65
N VAL A 21 5.95 2.17 6.97
CA VAL A 21 5.97 0.92 7.72
C VAL A 21 5.19 -0.15 6.97
N ILE A 22 5.68 -1.38 7.00
CA ILE A 22 5.01 -2.55 6.42
C ILE A 22 5.07 -3.67 7.45
N ASN A 23 3.94 -4.32 7.65
CA ASN A 23 3.87 -5.54 8.45
C ASN A 23 2.84 -6.49 7.82
N ILE A 24 3.33 -7.50 7.12
CA ILE A 24 2.47 -8.49 6.48
C ILE A 24 1.99 -9.49 7.53
N PRO A 25 0.67 -9.70 7.64
CA PRO A 25 0.12 -10.71 8.53
C PRO A 25 0.59 -12.12 8.15
N VAL A 26 0.71 -12.95 9.15
CA VAL A 26 0.98 -14.38 9.00
C VAL A 26 -0.14 -15.17 9.68
N GLU A 27 -0.28 -16.43 9.29
CA GLU A 27 -1.22 -17.34 9.91
C GLU A 27 -0.93 -17.49 11.41
N ASN A 28 -1.97 -17.38 12.24
CA ASN A 28 -1.85 -17.56 13.67
C ASN A 28 -1.57 -19.05 13.98
N PRO A 29 -0.44 -19.39 14.60
CA PRO A 29 -0.11 -20.79 14.92
C PRO A 29 -1.11 -21.47 15.85
N ASP A 30 -1.87 -20.71 16.64
CA ASP A 30 -2.87 -21.23 17.56
C ASP A 30 -4.28 -21.32 16.93
N ASN A 31 -4.51 -20.63 15.81
CA ASN A 31 -5.80 -20.63 15.11
C ASN A 31 -5.60 -20.25 13.64
N SER A 32 -5.58 -21.24 12.76
CA SER A 32 -5.33 -21.07 11.32
C SER A 32 -6.40 -20.26 10.57
N GLU A 33 -7.54 -19.99 11.18
CA GLU A 33 -8.58 -19.14 10.60
C GLU A 33 -8.33 -17.65 10.86
N GLU A 34 -7.33 -17.32 11.67
CA GLU A 34 -6.94 -15.95 11.99
C GLU A 34 -5.57 -15.61 11.44
N GLU A 35 -5.42 -14.38 10.99
CA GLU A 35 -4.13 -13.80 10.65
C GLU A 35 -3.69 -12.86 11.78
N ILE A 36 -2.40 -12.88 12.09
CA ILE A 36 -1.79 -12.00 13.08
C ILE A 36 -0.59 -11.26 12.49
N GLN A 37 -0.32 -10.07 12.99
CA GLN A 37 0.89 -9.32 12.65
C GLN A 37 1.94 -9.52 13.72
N LEU A 38 3.08 -10.10 13.34
CA LEU A 38 4.19 -10.31 14.26
C LEU A 38 5.09 -9.07 14.29
N LYS A 39 5.52 -8.72 15.49
CA LYS A 39 6.40 -7.56 15.72
C LYS A 39 7.76 -7.71 14.99
N GLU A 40 8.25 -8.92 14.89
CA GLU A 40 9.49 -9.25 14.19
C GLU A 40 9.41 -9.07 12.66
N ASN A 41 8.19 -9.07 12.10
CA ASN A 41 7.95 -8.84 10.66
C ASN A 41 7.74 -7.36 10.33
N LEU A 42 7.78 -6.48 11.32
CA LEU A 42 7.65 -5.06 11.11
C LEU A 42 8.87 -4.50 10.36
N ILE A 43 8.58 -3.85 9.23
CA ILE A 43 9.56 -3.12 8.45
C ILE A 43 9.31 -1.64 8.64
N GLU A 44 10.32 -0.93 9.13
CA GLU A 44 10.31 0.53 9.25
C GLU A 44 11.36 1.08 8.30
N ALA A 45 10.91 1.81 7.27
CA ALA A 45 11.78 2.26 6.20
C ALA A 45 11.81 3.79 6.10
N ILE A 46 13.00 4.34 6.17
CA ILE A 46 13.28 5.77 6.01
C ILE A 46 14.02 5.97 4.70
N ASN A 47 13.55 6.90 3.88
CA ASN A 47 14.09 7.20 2.56
C ASN A 47 14.24 5.94 1.67
N PRO A 48 13.18 5.14 1.51
CA PRO A 48 13.26 3.92 0.70
C PRO A 48 13.45 4.25 -0.78
N LYS A 49 14.25 3.42 -1.44
CA LYS A 49 14.51 3.52 -2.87
C LYS A 49 14.52 2.13 -3.51
N ILE A 50 13.77 1.96 -4.58
CA ILE A 50 13.84 0.75 -5.39
C ILE A 50 15.05 0.85 -6.31
N THR A 51 15.97 -0.09 -6.17
CA THR A 51 17.20 -0.16 -6.96
C THR A 51 17.13 -1.13 -8.12
N HIS A 52 16.21 -2.10 -8.05
CA HIS A 52 15.97 -3.09 -9.10
C HIS A 52 14.51 -3.53 -9.12
N LYS A 53 13.97 -3.73 -10.33
CA LYS A 53 12.63 -4.29 -10.57
C LYS A 53 12.71 -5.37 -11.62
N ASP A 54 11.95 -6.45 -11.42
CA ASP A 54 11.87 -7.58 -12.36
C ASP A 54 10.51 -8.25 -12.31
N GLY A 55 10.03 -8.74 -13.45
CA GLY A 55 8.76 -9.43 -13.58
C GLY A 55 7.54 -8.52 -13.39
N GLU A 56 6.37 -9.11 -13.57
CA GLU A 56 5.08 -8.42 -13.40
C GLU A 56 4.10 -9.29 -12.63
N ILE A 57 3.30 -8.66 -11.80
CA ILE A 57 2.18 -9.28 -11.08
C ILE A 57 0.98 -8.34 -11.13
N VAL A 58 -0.21 -8.89 -11.37
CA VAL A 58 -1.48 -8.16 -11.26
C VAL A 58 -2.08 -8.46 -9.90
N PHE A 59 -2.39 -7.43 -9.14
CA PHE A 59 -2.91 -7.56 -7.80
C PHE A 59 -4.09 -6.62 -7.57
N THR A 60 -5.14 -7.12 -6.91
CA THR A 60 -6.27 -6.29 -6.52
C THR A 60 -5.90 -5.51 -5.26
N GLU A 61 -5.85 -4.20 -5.38
CA GLU A 61 -5.43 -3.30 -4.29
C GLU A 61 -6.56 -2.43 -3.80
N GLY A 62 -6.58 -2.21 -2.49
CA GLY A 62 -7.36 -1.18 -1.84
C GLY A 62 -6.43 -0.17 -1.15
N CYS A 63 -6.95 1.01 -0.84
CA CYS A 63 -6.21 2.06 -0.15
C CYS A 63 -7.04 2.64 0.99
N LEU A 64 -6.42 2.87 2.16
CA LEU A 64 -7.08 3.51 3.29
C LEU A 64 -7.51 4.95 2.99
N SER A 65 -6.80 5.63 2.08
CA SER A 65 -7.13 6.98 1.62
C SER A 65 -8.38 7.01 0.72
N ILE A 66 -8.76 5.87 0.13
CA ILE A 66 -9.91 5.73 -0.77
C ILE A 66 -10.68 4.47 -0.35
N PRO A 67 -11.49 4.55 0.71
CA PRO A 67 -12.18 3.40 1.27
C PRO A 67 -13.23 2.84 0.30
N ASN A 68 -13.45 1.53 0.37
CA ASN A 68 -14.44 0.78 -0.42
C ASN A 68 -14.19 0.76 -1.93
N ILE A 69 -12.97 1.08 -2.38
CA ILE A 69 -12.57 0.98 -3.77
C ILE A 69 -11.34 0.08 -3.90
N HIS A 70 -11.50 -0.95 -4.73
CA HIS A 70 -10.46 -1.93 -5.03
C HIS A 70 -10.36 -2.07 -6.55
N GLU A 71 -9.14 -2.07 -7.08
CA GLU A 71 -8.85 -2.24 -8.50
C GLU A 71 -7.63 -3.11 -8.72
N ASP A 72 -7.58 -3.77 -9.88
CA ASP A 72 -6.41 -4.52 -10.30
C ASP A 72 -5.32 -3.59 -10.78
N VAL A 73 -4.14 -3.71 -10.19
CA VAL A 73 -2.97 -2.91 -10.50
C VAL A 73 -1.82 -3.84 -10.90
N THR A 74 -1.11 -3.49 -11.97
CA THR A 74 0.09 -4.20 -12.39
C THR A 74 1.30 -3.62 -11.69
N ARG A 75 2.08 -4.49 -11.04
CA ARG A 75 3.30 -4.10 -10.31
C ARG A 75 4.46 -5.01 -10.65
N ALA A 76 5.68 -4.62 -10.31
CA ALA A 76 6.82 -5.51 -10.40
C ALA A 76 6.67 -6.67 -9.43
N MET A 77 6.97 -7.89 -9.88
CA MET A 77 6.88 -9.11 -9.08
C MET A 77 8.04 -9.25 -8.09
N ASN A 78 9.23 -8.81 -8.50
CA ASN A 78 10.44 -8.85 -7.69
C ASN A 78 11.05 -7.47 -7.66
N ILE A 79 11.44 -7.01 -6.47
CA ILE A 79 12.11 -5.73 -6.29
C ILE A 79 13.28 -5.87 -5.31
N THR A 80 14.26 -4.98 -5.47
CA THR A 80 15.29 -4.75 -4.45
C THR A 80 15.09 -3.34 -3.92
N VAL A 81 15.02 -3.20 -2.60
CA VAL A 81 14.81 -1.92 -1.91
C VAL A 81 15.97 -1.62 -1.00
N GLU A 82 16.45 -0.39 -1.06
CA GLU A 82 17.46 0.18 -0.17
C GLU A 82 16.78 1.24 0.71
N TYR A 83 17.00 1.16 2.02
CA TYR A 83 16.39 2.08 2.98
C TYR A 83 17.22 2.16 4.26
N TYR A 84 16.96 3.17 5.07
CA TYR A 84 17.50 3.28 6.43
C TYR A 84 16.46 2.79 7.44
N ASN A 85 16.89 1.97 8.40
CA ASN A 85 16.03 1.55 9.50
C ASN A 85 15.96 2.64 10.59
N ARG A 86 15.18 2.39 11.66
CA ARG A 86 15.02 3.35 12.76
C ARG A 86 16.34 3.70 13.47
N ASN A 87 17.35 2.85 13.38
CA ASN A 87 18.67 3.08 13.97
C ASN A 87 19.64 3.83 13.04
N GLY A 88 19.16 4.27 11.88
CA GLY A 88 19.96 4.96 10.87
C GLY A 88 20.90 4.04 10.08
N LYS A 89 20.72 2.73 10.17
CA LYS A 89 21.51 1.75 9.42
C LYS A 89 20.95 1.55 8.01
N LEU A 90 21.82 1.60 7.01
CA LEU A 90 21.47 1.28 5.63
C LEU A 90 21.17 -0.22 5.49
N CYS A 91 19.98 -0.53 4.98
CA CYS A 91 19.52 -1.89 4.74
C CYS A 91 19.20 -2.06 3.26
N THR A 92 19.49 -3.25 2.73
CA THR A 92 19.08 -3.67 1.40
C THR A 92 18.27 -4.95 1.53
N THR A 93 17.09 -4.99 0.95
CA THR A 93 16.21 -6.15 1.00
C THR A 93 15.66 -6.49 -0.37
N GLU A 94 15.48 -7.77 -0.62
CA GLU A 94 14.76 -8.27 -1.77
C GLU A 94 13.34 -8.64 -1.33
N ALA A 95 12.35 -8.28 -2.16
CA ALA A 95 10.96 -8.60 -1.93
C ALA A 95 10.34 -9.15 -3.19
N ASN A 96 9.46 -10.12 -3.05
CA ASN A 96 8.72 -10.73 -4.14
C ASN A 96 7.23 -10.86 -3.79
N GLU A 97 6.43 -11.10 -4.81
CA GLU A 97 4.99 -11.34 -4.68
C GLU A 97 4.30 -10.27 -3.85
N PHE A 98 3.53 -10.66 -2.83
CA PHE A 98 2.73 -9.74 -2.02
C PHE A 98 3.58 -8.69 -1.29
N LEU A 99 4.75 -9.05 -0.78
CA LEU A 99 5.64 -8.09 -0.12
C LEU A 99 6.16 -7.04 -1.11
N ALA A 100 6.49 -7.43 -2.35
CA ALA A 100 6.88 -6.50 -3.39
C ALA A 100 5.73 -5.53 -3.74
N VAL A 101 4.51 -6.04 -3.82
CA VAL A 101 3.31 -5.21 -4.04
C VAL A 101 3.12 -4.20 -2.91
N ALA A 102 3.24 -4.63 -1.66
CA ALA A 102 3.10 -3.75 -0.49
C ALA A 102 4.15 -2.63 -0.47
N TRP A 103 5.41 -2.95 -0.75
CA TRP A 103 6.48 -1.95 -0.87
C TRP A 103 6.17 -0.88 -1.92
N GLN A 104 5.80 -1.32 -3.13
CA GLN A 104 5.52 -0.41 -4.24
C GLN A 104 4.31 0.47 -3.95
N HIS A 105 3.25 -0.11 -3.38
CA HIS A 105 2.05 0.62 -3.01
C HIS A 105 2.36 1.75 -2.00
N GLU A 106 3.06 1.43 -0.92
CA GLU A 106 3.39 2.40 0.12
C GLU A 106 4.39 3.46 -0.37
N MET A 107 5.36 3.07 -1.21
CA MET A 107 6.31 4.02 -1.79
C MET A 107 5.65 5.02 -2.75
N GLU A 108 4.58 4.64 -3.43
CA GLU A 108 3.82 5.56 -4.26
C GLU A 108 3.14 6.65 -3.44
N HIS A 109 2.64 6.33 -2.24
CA HIS A 109 2.12 7.35 -1.32
C HIS A 109 3.18 8.39 -0.96
N LEU A 110 4.42 7.99 -0.75
CA LEU A 110 5.53 8.90 -0.46
C LEU A 110 5.85 9.84 -1.64
N SER A 111 5.57 9.39 -2.86
CA SER A 111 5.74 10.19 -4.08
C SER A 111 4.50 11.04 -4.42
N GLY A 112 3.49 11.05 -3.56
CA GLY A 112 2.22 11.75 -3.79
C GLY A 112 1.28 11.05 -4.76
N HIS A 113 1.57 9.81 -5.13
CA HIS A 113 0.74 9.00 -6.03
C HIS A 113 -0.22 8.12 -5.23
N VAL A 114 -1.39 7.86 -5.82
CA VAL A 114 -2.34 6.87 -5.35
C VAL A 114 -2.53 5.80 -6.44
N PHE A 115 -3.09 4.64 -6.10
CA PHE A 115 -3.15 3.50 -7.03
C PHE A 115 -3.84 3.81 -8.36
N ILE A 116 -4.75 4.79 -8.44
CA ILE A 116 -5.42 5.19 -9.69
C ILE A 116 -4.43 5.66 -10.77
N ASP A 117 -3.25 6.14 -10.39
CA ASP A 117 -2.23 6.58 -11.34
C ASP A 117 -1.61 5.41 -12.13
N ASN A 118 -1.79 4.18 -11.64
CA ASN A 118 -1.33 2.95 -12.29
C ASN A 118 -2.39 2.31 -13.18
N LEU A 119 -3.61 2.85 -13.20
CA LEU A 119 -4.70 2.35 -14.03
C LEU A 119 -4.58 2.85 -15.47
N SER A 120 -5.10 2.05 -16.43
CA SER A 120 -5.28 2.55 -17.78
C SER A 120 -6.23 3.74 -17.79
N PHE A 121 -6.14 4.58 -18.83
CA PHE A 121 -6.99 5.77 -18.99
C PHE A 121 -8.49 5.46 -18.84
N MET A 122 -8.96 4.35 -19.43
CA MET A 122 -10.37 3.95 -19.37
C MET A 122 -10.78 3.53 -17.96
N LYS A 123 -9.96 2.73 -17.28
CA LYS A 123 -10.21 2.31 -15.89
C LYS A 123 -10.18 3.50 -14.94
N ARG A 124 -9.24 4.41 -15.14
CA ARG A 124 -9.14 5.66 -14.35
C ARG A 124 -10.39 6.53 -14.49
N LYS A 125 -10.91 6.72 -15.70
CA LYS A 125 -12.15 7.47 -15.92
C LYS A 125 -13.36 6.81 -15.26
N LYS A 126 -13.48 5.49 -15.36
CA LYS A 126 -14.54 4.73 -14.67
C LYS A 126 -14.45 4.92 -13.16
N PHE A 127 -13.26 4.79 -12.60
CA PHE A 127 -13.01 5.00 -11.17
C PHE A 127 -13.45 6.41 -10.73
N GLU A 128 -13.04 7.46 -11.42
CA GLU A 128 -13.40 8.84 -11.11
C GLU A 128 -14.92 9.07 -11.15
N LYS A 129 -15.60 8.48 -12.13
CA LYS A 129 -17.06 8.55 -12.25
C LYS A 129 -17.78 7.88 -11.06
N ASP A 130 -17.35 6.67 -10.71
CA ASP A 130 -17.93 5.90 -9.61
C ASP A 130 -17.69 6.59 -8.27
N TRP A 131 -16.50 7.16 -8.08
CA TRP A 131 -16.15 7.93 -6.89
C TRP A 131 -17.02 9.19 -6.73
N LYS A 132 -17.19 9.96 -7.80
CA LYS A 132 -18.07 11.14 -7.79
C LYS A 132 -19.50 10.79 -7.47
N LYS A 133 -20.02 9.66 -7.98
CA LYS A 133 -21.35 9.16 -7.67
C LYS A 133 -21.49 8.84 -6.17
N LYS A 134 -20.54 8.09 -5.60
CA LYS A 134 -20.53 7.76 -4.16
C LYS A 134 -20.50 9.01 -3.28
N LEU A 135 -19.73 10.02 -3.66
CA LEU A 135 -19.68 11.29 -2.92
C LEU A 135 -21.03 12.02 -2.91
N LYS A 136 -21.74 12.03 -4.04
CA LYS A 136 -23.06 12.64 -4.14
C LYS A 136 -24.09 11.90 -3.28
N GLU A 137 -24.08 10.57 -3.30
CA GLU A 137 -24.96 9.74 -2.48
C GLU A 137 -24.71 9.96 -0.98
N SER A 138 -23.45 10.01 -0.57
CA SER A 138 -23.05 10.29 0.82
C SER A 138 -23.51 11.67 1.30
N LYS A 139 -23.42 12.69 0.46
CA LYS A 139 -23.92 14.04 0.79
C LYS A 139 -25.43 14.04 0.94
N ARG A 140 -26.16 13.43 0.00
CA ARG A 140 -27.61 13.35 0.04
C ARG A 140 -28.13 12.63 1.29
N ASN A 141 -27.42 11.58 1.73
CA ASN A 141 -27.80 10.84 2.94
C ASN A 141 -27.54 11.63 4.22
N ARG A 142 -26.61 12.60 4.19
CA ARG A 142 -26.36 13.50 5.34
C ARG A 142 -27.37 14.63 5.46
N ASP A 143 -27.97 15.03 4.34
CA ASP A 143 -28.96 16.11 4.28
C ASP A 143 -30.39 15.61 4.58
N LEU A 144 -30.54 14.32 4.83
CA LEU A 144 -31.79 13.71 5.30
C LEU A 144 -31.81 13.61 6.83
#